data_d7246a304b3f9d090de8f9de1d4028f6
#
_entry.id   d7246a304b3f9d090de8f9de1d4028f6
#
_cell.length_a   1.000
_cell.length_b   1.000
_cell.length_c   1.000
_cell.angle_alpha   90.00
_cell.angle_beta   90.00
_cell.angle_gamma   90.00
#
_symmetry.space_group_name_H-M   'P 1'
#
loop_
_entity.id
_entity.type
_entity.pdbx_description
1 polymer ?
#
loop_
_entity_poly.entity_id
_entity_poly.type
_entity_poly.pdbx_seq_one_letter_code
_entity_poly.pdbx_strand_id
1 'polypeptide(L)'
;MSTRASRRLLRAAAVAVVALLLPACAGLPTSGDVAVGLELGESPDDVDVLPVASGPIAGAGPEEIVEGFLEAGITTSDNWATAREFLAPSLQRSWRPSAGVSIDAGAEARTLTSNVADDQVEDADEAEVQVLLELLASVDDSGAYSGAPGDSSIPFALARDEDGEWRITQAPDGVVIDEARFPNVFEGYSLQWFDAGWSRLVPDIRWFPRRQSPATTVTQALVAGTPAEWLDPAVQTAFPADVQLAQDAVLITAQVAEVSLTRPAAGLDRTTLARMRTQLHATLRAAGVNVTQVRFSVDGRALDAGVVELADSTPEPGTLVLKDGVFGRIVGDEIASIPAISPQIQSVSQPIEAIDVAADDASAALQLDDGHVYLVGKSSRDELDARPGLVQPSLDPYGYVWSVPAGAPQAVQAVGPDVVAHKVAGAWPSASSISDLRVAADGARVAAVIVVGGQRWLAVASVVRDGSGVPTDLGEMRPLLQLTEASTGLAWLGPDRLAVLTDSSTPRLLVQPVGGPGSAETAPSDAASVAGARTPAGVRILDADGQLFAHAGSAWREVAEGVAILATRAGE
;
A
#
# COMPACT_ATOMS: atom_id res chain seq x y z
N MET A 1 -34.64 82.97 5.58
CA MET A 1 -33.29 82.45 6.01
C MET A 1 -33.35 81.03 6.55
N SER A 2 -34.11 80.09 5.96
CA SER A 2 -34.36 78.73 6.55
C SER A 2 -33.86 77.58 5.71
N THR A 3 -33.36 77.73 4.51
CA THR A 3 -33.03 76.60 3.59
C THR A 3 -31.55 76.27 3.53
N ARG A 4 -30.64 77.01 4.16
CA ARG A 4 -29.20 76.71 4.19
C ARG A 4 -28.77 75.88 5.40
N ALA A 5 -29.52 75.95 6.51
CA ALA A 5 -29.20 75.19 7.72
C ALA A 5 -29.58 73.69 7.59
N SER A 6 -30.73 73.35 6.93
CA SER A 6 -31.20 71.99 6.71
C SER A 6 -30.31 71.19 5.74
N ARG A 7 -29.72 71.88 4.73
CA ARG A 7 -28.76 71.20 3.80
C ARG A 7 -27.41 70.89 4.43
N ARG A 8 -26.98 71.66 5.44
CA ARG A 8 -25.74 71.39 6.21
C ARG A 8 -25.93 70.24 7.18
N LEU A 9 -27.08 70.17 7.84
CA LEU A 9 -27.43 69.05 8.72
C LEU A 9 -27.59 67.70 7.95
N LEU A 10 -28.20 67.74 6.78
CA LEU A 10 -28.32 66.54 5.92
C LEU A 10 -26.96 66.07 5.38
N ARG A 11 -26.04 66.98 5.04
CA ARG A 11 -24.67 66.61 4.63
C ARG A 11 -23.82 66.11 5.80
N ALA A 12 -23.99 66.65 6.99
CA ALA A 12 -23.30 66.15 8.19
C ALA A 12 -23.83 64.77 8.61
N ALA A 13 -25.14 64.50 8.48
CA ALA A 13 -25.74 63.22 8.74
C ALA A 13 -25.28 62.15 7.71
N ALA A 14 -25.18 62.53 6.43
CA ALA A 14 -24.69 61.66 5.37
C ALA A 14 -23.20 61.26 5.54
N VAL A 15 -22.35 62.20 5.97
CA VAL A 15 -20.93 61.95 6.29
C VAL A 15 -20.79 61.09 7.53
N ALA A 16 -21.62 61.26 8.55
CA ALA A 16 -21.62 60.42 9.76
C ALA A 16 -22.08 58.98 9.46
N VAL A 17 -23.04 58.78 8.57
CA VAL A 17 -23.51 57.44 8.15
C VAL A 17 -22.43 56.72 7.31
N VAL A 18 -21.70 57.44 6.44
CA VAL A 18 -20.59 56.88 5.66
C VAL A 18 -19.38 56.53 6.56
N ALA A 19 -19.12 57.33 7.61
CA ALA A 19 -18.04 57.04 8.56
C ALA A 19 -18.36 55.85 9.50
N LEU A 20 -19.64 55.50 9.71
CA LEU A 20 -20.08 54.34 10.51
C LEU A 20 -20.10 53.02 9.72
N LEU A 21 -19.91 53.06 8.40
CA LEU A 21 -19.89 51.86 7.53
C LEU A 21 -18.46 51.37 7.18
N LEU A 22 -17.41 51.96 7.74
CA LEU A 22 -16.01 51.69 7.41
C LEU A 22 -15.18 50.79 8.38
N PRO A 23 -15.70 50.12 9.42
CA PRO A 23 -14.92 49.11 10.09
C PRO A 23 -15.51 47.70 9.96
N ALA A 24 -15.76 47.23 8.73
CA ALA A 24 -16.25 45.85 8.53
C ALA A 24 -15.25 44.96 7.78
N CYS A 25 -13.97 45.34 7.69
CA CYS A 25 -12.94 44.51 7.05
C CYS A 25 -11.60 44.59 7.78
N ALA A 26 -11.54 44.21 9.06
CA ALA A 26 -10.28 43.96 9.74
C ALA A 26 -10.50 43.08 10.97
N GLY A 27 -10.71 41.82 10.74
CA GLY A 27 -10.80 40.79 11.78
C GLY A 27 -10.50 39.42 11.18
N LEU A 28 -9.27 39.24 10.68
CA LEU A 28 -8.74 37.86 10.60
C LEU A 28 -8.52 37.43 12.05
N PRO A 29 -9.11 36.30 12.49
CA PRO A 29 -8.81 35.72 13.79
C PRO A 29 -7.32 35.39 13.84
N THR A 30 -6.59 35.98 14.76
CA THR A 30 -5.17 35.70 15.00
C THR A 30 -4.96 34.58 16.01
N SER A 31 -6.01 33.89 16.41
CA SER A 31 -5.96 32.68 17.24
C SER A 31 -7.20 31.84 16.95
N GLY A 32 -7.01 30.70 16.34
CA GLY A 32 -7.93 29.61 16.16
C GLY A 32 -7.09 28.35 16.12
N ASP A 33 -7.64 27.22 16.57
CA ASP A 33 -7.01 25.92 16.42
C ASP A 33 -6.57 25.76 14.97
N VAL A 34 -5.31 25.31 14.78
CA VAL A 34 -4.80 24.97 13.44
C VAL A 34 -5.58 23.75 12.97
N ALA A 35 -6.66 23.98 12.24
CA ALA A 35 -7.26 22.93 11.47
C ALA A 35 -6.23 22.51 10.42
N VAL A 36 -5.87 21.24 10.40
CA VAL A 36 -5.13 20.63 9.30
C VAL A 36 -5.90 21.01 8.04
N GLY A 37 -5.27 21.79 7.16
CA GLY A 37 -5.86 22.12 5.87
C GLY A 37 -6.20 20.81 5.17
N LEU A 38 -7.30 20.81 4.42
CA LEU A 38 -7.57 19.73 3.47
C LEU A 38 -6.27 19.49 2.70
N GLU A 39 -5.83 18.25 2.62
CA GLU A 39 -4.76 17.86 1.70
C GLU A 39 -5.11 18.54 0.37
N LEU A 40 -4.13 19.25 -0.19
CA LEU A 40 -4.17 19.64 -1.58
C LEU A 40 -4.25 18.29 -2.32
N GLY A 41 -5.46 17.87 -2.66
CA GLY A 41 -5.64 16.76 -3.58
C GLY A 41 -4.81 17.08 -4.80
N GLU A 42 -4.11 16.08 -5.32
CA GLU A 42 -3.43 16.18 -6.60
C GLU A 42 -4.33 16.96 -7.56
N SER A 43 -3.79 18.05 -8.11
CA SER A 43 -4.55 18.90 -9.03
C SER A 43 -5.14 18.00 -10.12
N PRO A 44 -6.46 18.10 -10.40
CA PRO A 44 -7.06 17.36 -11.52
C PRO A 44 -6.51 17.78 -12.90
N ASP A 45 -5.57 18.71 -12.94
CA ASP A 45 -5.01 19.32 -14.15
C ASP A 45 -3.66 18.74 -14.59
N ASP A 46 -3.08 17.74 -13.90
CA ASP A 46 -2.12 16.86 -14.52
C ASP A 46 -2.87 15.87 -15.41
N VAL A 47 -3.30 16.35 -16.54
CA VAL A 47 -3.64 15.50 -17.69
C VAL A 47 -2.30 14.88 -18.10
N ASP A 48 -1.98 13.70 -17.54
CA ASP A 48 -0.90 12.86 -18.02
C ASP A 48 -1.12 12.70 -19.53
N VAL A 49 -0.33 13.41 -20.32
CA VAL A 49 -0.29 13.23 -21.76
C VAL A 49 0.38 11.86 -21.97
N LEU A 50 -0.45 10.81 -21.98
CA LEU A 50 0.04 9.49 -22.33
C LEU A 50 0.70 9.61 -23.70
N PRO A 51 1.98 9.26 -23.86
CA PRO A 51 2.63 9.29 -25.15
C PRO A 51 1.85 8.37 -26.09
N VAL A 52 1.42 8.90 -27.22
CA VAL A 52 0.78 8.11 -28.27
C VAL A 52 1.90 7.48 -29.09
N ALA A 53 2.04 6.17 -28.98
CA ALA A 53 2.98 5.43 -29.81
C ALA A 53 2.55 5.47 -31.28
N SER A 54 3.53 5.50 -32.19
CA SER A 54 3.30 5.42 -33.63
C SER A 54 3.16 3.95 -34.06
N GLY A 55 2.40 3.70 -35.14
CA GLY A 55 2.38 2.40 -35.82
C GLY A 55 3.70 2.08 -36.55
N PRO A 56 3.80 0.88 -37.17
CA PRO A 56 5.00 0.44 -37.86
C PRO A 56 5.36 1.37 -39.01
N ILE A 57 6.66 1.66 -39.16
CA ILE A 57 7.20 2.51 -40.23
C ILE A 57 7.44 1.61 -41.46
N ALA A 58 7.02 2.07 -42.64
CA ALA A 58 7.23 1.32 -43.88
C ALA A 58 8.72 1.13 -44.15
N GLY A 59 9.12 -0.09 -44.48
CA GLY A 59 10.52 -0.48 -44.75
C GLY A 59 11.36 -0.68 -43.47
N ALA A 60 10.79 -0.59 -42.27
CA ALA A 60 11.49 -0.88 -41.01
C ALA A 60 12.04 -2.31 -40.96
N GLY A 61 13.23 -2.49 -40.41
CA GLY A 61 13.85 -3.79 -40.22
C GLY A 61 13.24 -4.61 -39.06
N PRO A 62 13.60 -5.90 -38.91
CA PRO A 62 13.05 -6.77 -37.87
C PRO A 62 13.21 -6.24 -36.45
N GLU A 63 14.37 -5.69 -36.10
CA GLU A 63 14.64 -5.12 -34.78
C GLU A 63 13.81 -3.87 -34.54
N GLU A 64 13.69 -2.97 -35.53
CA GLU A 64 12.89 -1.75 -35.45
C GLU A 64 11.38 -2.06 -35.26
N ILE A 65 10.88 -3.13 -35.90
CA ILE A 65 9.50 -3.60 -35.70
C ILE A 65 9.27 -4.10 -34.29
N VAL A 66 10.20 -4.86 -33.71
CA VAL A 66 10.09 -5.33 -32.31
C VAL A 66 10.23 -4.17 -31.34
N GLU A 67 11.15 -3.23 -31.54
CA GLU A 67 11.29 -2.03 -30.71
C GLU A 67 10.00 -1.19 -30.74
N GLY A 68 9.45 -0.93 -31.91
CA GLY A 68 8.19 -0.22 -32.07
C GLY A 68 7.00 -0.93 -31.42
N PHE A 69 6.97 -2.26 -31.46
CA PHE A 69 5.96 -3.06 -30.76
C PHE A 69 6.07 -2.90 -29.24
N LEU A 70 7.27 -2.94 -28.67
CA LEU A 70 7.52 -2.75 -27.23
C LEU A 70 7.12 -1.32 -26.81
N GLU A 71 7.49 -0.29 -27.58
CA GLU A 71 7.06 1.09 -27.33
C GLU A 71 5.54 1.25 -27.42
N ALA A 72 4.88 0.57 -28.36
CA ALA A 72 3.43 0.61 -28.48
C ALA A 72 2.68 -0.08 -27.31
N GLY A 73 3.39 -0.90 -26.52
CA GLY A 73 2.88 -1.54 -25.31
C GLY A 73 2.39 -0.55 -24.23
N ILE A 74 2.91 0.68 -24.21
CA ILE A 74 2.48 1.74 -23.27
C ILE A 74 1.10 2.34 -23.62
N THR A 75 0.62 2.17 -24.87
CA THR A 75 -0.63 2.74 -25.33
C THR A 75 -1.77 1.73 -25.20
N THR A 76 -2.51 1.81 -24.10
CA THR A 76 -3.58 0.86 -23.76
C THR A 76 -4.91 1.11 -24.49
N SER A 77 -5.02 2.21 -25.25
CA SER A 77 -6.23 2.62 -25.98
C SER A 77 -6.70 1.55 -26.97
N ASP A 78 -8.01 1.41 -27.11
CA ASP A 78 -8.65 0.47 -28.04
C ASP A 78 -8.07 -0.96 -28.00
N ASN A 79 -7.80 -1.44 -26.80
CA ASN A 79 -7.22 -2.75 -26.57
C ASN A 79 -5.84 -2.93 -27.24
N TRP A 80 -4.93 -1.92 -27.04
CA TRP A 80 -3.60 -1.88 -27.64
C TRP A 80 -3.62 -1.90 -29.17
N ALA A 81 -4.53 -1.12 -29.78
CA ALA A 81 -4.70 -1.09 -31.25
C ALA A 81 -3.38 -0.81 -31.98
N THR A 82 -2.60 0.17 -31.52
CA THR A 82 -1.30 0.52 -32.12
C THR A 82 -0.29 -0.64 -32.06
N ALA A 83 -0.16 -1.32 -30.90
CA ALA A 83 0.73 -2.48 -30.79
C ALA A 83 0.31 -3.62 -31.73
N ARG A 84 -1.00 -3.81 -31.93
CA ARG A 84 -1.52 -4.85 -32.83
C ARG A 84 -1.15 -4.60 -34.30
N GLU A 85 -0.87 -3.37 -34.73
CA GLU A 85 -0.44 -3.07 -36.10
C GLU A 85 0.91 -3.67 -36.45
N PHE A 86 1.77 -3.95 -35.44
CA PHE A 86 3.07 -4.62 -35.62
C PHE A 86 2.94 -6.14 -35.78
N LEU A 87 1.77 -6.72 -35.44
CA LEU A 87 1.52 -8.16 -35.45
C LEU A 87 0.95 -8.63 -36.79
N ALA A 88 1.29 -9.85 -37.18
CA ALA A 88 0.63 -10.52 -38.31
C ALA A 88 -0.87 -10.74 -38.04
N PRO A 89 -1.76 -10.76 -39.06
CA PRO A 89 -3.20 -10.83 -38.87
C PRO A 89 -3.70 -12.02 -38.05
N SER A 90 -2.98 -13.14 -38.03
CA SER A 90 -3.27 -14.30 -37.20
C SER A 90 -3.04 -14.01 -35.72
N LEU A 91 -1.92 -13.36 -35.39
CA LEU A 91 -1.52 -13.04 -34.03
C LEU A 91 -2.29 -11.85 -33.46
N GLN A 92 -2.67 -10.85 -34.28
CA GLN A 92 -3.48 -9.72 -33.85
C GLN A 92 -4.74 -10.11 -33.07
N ARG A 93 -5.37 -11.24 -33.43
CA ARG A 93 -6.62 -11.72 -32.83
C ARG A 93 -6.42 -12.57 -31.59
N SER A 94 -5.29 -13.27 -31.50
CA SER A 94 -5.00 -14.22 -30.42
C SER A 94 -4.16 -13.63 -29.31
N TRP A 95 -3.35 -12.60 -29.59
CA TRP A 95 -2.48 -11.97 -28.58
C TRP A 95 -3.29 -11.29 -27.47
N ARG A 96 -2.93 -11.59 -26.23
CA ARG A 96 -3.59 -11.13 -25.00
C ARG A 96 -2.69 -10.15 -24.23
N PRO A 97 -2.76 -8.84 -24.53
CA PRO A 97 -1.93 -7.83 -23.85
C PRO A 97 -2.18 -7.72 -22.33
N SER A 98 -3.38 -8.08 -21.87
CA SER A 98 -3.74 -8.06 -20.46
C SER A 98 -3.37 -9.34 -19.70
N ALA A 99 -2.65 -10.28 -20.31
CA ALA A 99 -2.23 -11.51 -19.64
C ALA A 99 -1.09 -11.29 -18.63
N GLY A 100 -0.45 -10.12 -18.66
CA GLY A 100 0.58 -9.75 -17.70
C GLY A 100 1.40 -8.56 -18.16
N VAL A 101 2.27 -8.08 -17.27
CA VAL A 101 3.22 -7.00 -17.54
C VAL A 101 4.60 -7.44 -17.08
N SER A 102 5.59 -7.32 -17.95
CA SER A 102 7.01 -7.37 -17.57
C SER A 102 7.49 -5.94 -17.36
N ILE A 103 8.00 -5.64 -16.17
CA ILE A 103 8.50 -4.31 -15.81
C ILE A 103 10.01 -4.37 -15.80
N ASP A 104 10.67 -3.60 -16.69
CA ASP A 104 12.11 -3.62 -16.85
C ASP A 104 12.78 -2.27 -16.51
N ALA A 105 14.12 -2.25 -16.55
CA ALA A 105 14.93 -1.07 -16.26
C ALA A 105 14.85 0.04 -17.34
N GLY A 106 14.22 -0.25 -18.49
CA GLY A 106 13.98 0.71 -19.56
C GLY A 106 14.68 0.40 -20.88
N ALA A 107 14.32 1.16 -21.92
CA ALA A 107 14.75 0.92 -23.29
C ALA A 107 16.28 0.93 -23.47
N GLU A 108 17.00 1.79 -22.71
CA GLU A 108 18.47 1.86 -22.79
C GLU A 108 19.19 0.61 -22.24
N ALA A 109 18.51 -0.16 -21.39
CA ALA A 109 19.02 -1.41 -20.84
C ALA A 109 18.61 -2.63 -21.68
N ARG A 110 17.76 -2.45 -22.71
CA ARG A 110 17.36 -3.53 -23.62
C ARG A 110 18.43 -3.74 -24.71
N THR A 111 18.66 -5.00 -25.04
CA THR A 111 19.48 -5.36 -26.19
C THR A 111 18.66 -6.22 -27.13
N LEU A 112 18.47 -5.75 -28.37
CA LEU A 112 17.81 -6.48 -29.43
C LEU A 112 18.90 -7.12 -30.32
N THR A 113 18.68 -8.37 -30.71
CA THR A 113 19.60 -9.08 -31.60
C THR A 113 18.81 -9.91 -32.60
N SER A 114 18.95 -9.59 -33.87
CA SER A 114 18.38 -10.37 -34.99
C SER A 114 19.31 -11.49 -35.41
N ASN A 115 18.75 -12.62 -35.85
CA ASN A 115 19.48 -13.68 -36.52
C ASN A 115 19.76 -13.39 -38.00
N VAL A 116 19.21 -12.28 -38.55
CA VAL A 116 19.42 -11.80 -39.91
C VAL A 116 20.35 -10.58 -39.85
N ALA A 117 21.49 -10.63 -40.54
CA ALA A 117 22.40 -9.51 -40.60
C ALA A 117 21.82 -8.35 -41.44
N ASP A 118 22.20 -7.10 -41.13
CA ASP A 118 21.66 -5.90 -41.79
C ASP A 118 21.79 -5.92 -43.32
N ASP A 119 22.87 -6.50 -43.85
CA ASP A 119 23.12 -6.63 -45.30
C ASP A 119 22.30 -7.75 -45.96
N GLN A 120 21.57 -8.56 -45.18
CA GLN A 120 20.74 -9.69 -45.65
C GLN A 120 19.23 -9.44 -45.40
N VAL A 121 18.86 -8.37 -44.71
CA VAL A 121 17.47 -8.09 -44.36
C VAL A 121 16.58 -7.96 -45.59
N GLU A 122 17.08 -7.38 -46.70
CA GLU A 122 16.32 -7.21 -47.95
C GLU A 122 15.96 -8.54 -48.63
N ASP A 123 16.80 -9.57 -48.47
CA ASP A 123 16.66 -10.88 -49.11
C ASP A 123 15.95 -11.92 -48.18
N ALA A 124 15.77 -11.60 -46.92
CA ALA A 124 15.15 -12.50 -45.94
C ALA A 124 13.63 -12.36 -45.90
N ASP A 125 12.92 -13.46 -45.83
CA ASP A 125 11.46 -13.53 -45.66
C ASP A 125 11.04 -13.80 -44.21
N GLU A 126 11.95 -14.35 -43.38
CA GLU A 126 11.71 -14.66 -41.95
C GLU A 126 12.88 -14.17 -41.11
N ALA A 127 12.63 -13.76 -39.88
CA ALA A 127 13.62 -13.35 -38.92
C ALA A 127 13.23 -13.76 -37.50
N GLU A 128 14.23 -13.94 -36.63
CA GLU A 128 14.05 -14.09 -35.19
C GLU A 128 14.80 -12.95 -34.49
N VAL A 129 14.13 -12.25 -33.58
CA VAL A 129 14.71 -11.21 -32.74
C VAL A 129 14.64 -11.64 -31.29
N GLN A 130 15.78 -11.63 -30.61
CA GLN A 130 15.89 -11.84 -29.17
C GLN A 130 16.00 -10.49 -28.48
N VAL A 131 15.14 -10.26 -27.47
CA VAL A 131 15.20 -9.08 -26.61
C VAL A 131 15.71 -9.49 -25.26
N LEU A 132 16.92 -9.06 -24.91
CA LEU A 132 17.47 -9.17 -23.56
C LEU A 132 17.05 -7.93 -22.77
N LEU A 133 16.54 -8.12 -21.57
CA LEU A 133 16.12 -7.04 -20.68
C LEU A 133 16.43 -7.37 -19.23
N GLU A 134 16.70 -6.33 -18.44
CA GLU A 134 16.81 -6.41 -16.99
C GLU A 134 15.40 -6.30 -16.39
N LEU A 135 14.84 -7.45 -15.98
CA LEU A 135 13.51 -7.51 -15.35
C LEU A 135 13.62 -7.04 -13.90
N LEU A 136 12.81 -6.09 -13.50
CA LEU A 136 12.70 -5.57 -12.13
C LEU A 136 11.50 -6.18 -11.40
N ALA A 137 10.37 -6.33 -12.12
CA ALA A 137 9.14 -6.85 -11.56
C ALA A 137 8.22 -7.39 -12.66
N SER A 138 7.15 -8.04 -12.25
CA SER A 138 6.06 -8.49 -13.12
C SER A 138 4.70 -8.28 -12.48
N VAL A 139 3.68 -8.16 -13.34
CA VAL A 139 2.27 -8.20 -12.93
C VAL A 139 1.61 -9.35 -13.67
N ASP A 140 0.91 -10.22 -12.95
CA ASP A 140 0.19 -11.35 -13.55
C ASP A 140 -1.19 -10.94 -14.14
N ASP A 141 -1.93 -11.90 -14.69
CA ASP A 141 -3.25 -11.68 -15.29
C ASP A 141 -4.34 -11.30 -14.27
N SER A 142 -4.09 -11.53 -12.98
CA SER A 142 -4.95 -11.09 -11.89
C SER A 142 -4.62 -9.66 -11.39
N GLY A 143 -3.56 -9.06 -11.91
CA GLY A 143 -3.04 -7.77 -11.49
C GLY A 143 -2.09 -7.81 -10.29
N ALA A 144 -1.67 -9.00 -9.83
CA ALA A 144 -0.75 -9.11 -8.70
C ALA A 144 0.68 -8.76 -9.11
N TYR A 145 1.26 -7.74 -8.46
CA TYR A 145 2.63 -7.30 -8.67
C TYR A 145 3.61 -8.17 -7.88
N SER A 146 4.69 -8.60 -8.52
CA SER A 146 5.79 -9.34 -7.89
C SER A 146 7.13 -8.76 -8.32
N GLY A 147 7.99 -8.43 -7.36
CA GLY A 147 9.40 -8.15 -7.64
C GLY A 147 10.07 -9.42 -8.14
N ALA A 148 10.71 -9.36 -9.28
CA ALA A 148 11.38 -10.49 -9.91
C ALA A 148 12.68 -10.01 -10.60
N PRO A 149 13.66 -9.47 -9.83
CA PRO A 149 14.88 -8.94 -10.42
C PRO A 149 15.71 -10.04 -11.09
N GLY A 150 16.20 -9.75 -12.29
CA GLY A 150 17.09 -10.63 -13.04
C GLY A 150 17.05 -10.42 -14.54
N ASP A 151 18.00 -11.00 -15.23
CA ASP A 151 18.03 -10.96 -16.69
C ASP A 151 16.97 -11.87 -17.29
N SER A 152 16.26 -11.37 -18.29
CA SER A 152 15.24 -12.10 -19.04
C SER A 152 15.47 -11.98 -20.53
N SER A 153 15.13 -13.04 -21.28
CA SER A 153 15.21 -13.06 -22.73
C SER A 153 13.86 -13.39 -23.34
N ILE A 154 13.39 -12.51 -24.22
CA ILE A 154 12.07 -12.64 -24.87
C ILE A 154 12.29 -12.86 -26.39
N PRO A 155 11.85 -14.01 -26.95
CA PRO A 155 11.96 -14.26 -28.37
C PRO A 155 10.76 -13.71 -29.15
N PHE A 156 11.03 -13.20 -30.35
CA PHE A 156 10.05 -12.78 -31.35
C PHE A 156 10.36 -13.45 -32.69
N ALA A 157 9.34 -14.00 -33.34
CA ALA A 157 9.46 -14.43 -34.73
C ALA A 157 8.73 -13.45 -35.65
N LEU A 158 9.35 -13.12 -36.77
CA LEU A 158 8.82 -12.18 -37.78
C LEU A 158 8.82 -12.81 -39.16
N ALA A 159 7.89 -12.37 -39.99
CA ALA A 159 7.85 -12.69 -41.40
C ALA A 159 7.34 -11.48 -42.19
N ARG A 160 7.65 -11.44 -43.51
CA ARG A 160 7.11 -10.42 -44.40
C ARG A 160 5.64 -10.71 -44.70
N ASP A 161 4.82 -9.66 -44.72
CA ASP A 161 3.43 -9.70 -45.16
C ASP A 161 3.32 -9.64 -46.70
N GLU A 162 2.07 -9.60 -47.24
CA GLU A 162 1.81 -9.54 -48.70
C GLU A 162 2.37 -8.27 -49.36
N ASP A 163 2.57 -7.19 -48.59
CA ASP A 163 3.15 -5.93 -49.03
C ASP A 163 4.68 -5.89 -48.92
N GLY A 164 5.31 -6.98 -48.40
CA GLY A 164 6.73 -7.10 -48.17
C GLY A 164 7.21 -6.44 -46.89
N GLU A 165 6.30 -6.02 -46.01
CA GLU A 165 6.61 -5.38 -44.74
C GLU A 165 6.79 -6.41 -43.62
N TRP A 166 7.72 -6.20 -42.70
CA TRP A 166 7.94 -7.08 -41.55
C TRP A 166 6.78 -6.99 -40.55
N ARG A 167 6.29 -8.16 -40.08
CA ARG A 167 5.28 -8.29 -39.03
C ARG A 167 5.67 -9.41 -38.08
N ILE A 168 5.35 -9.22 -36.80
CA ILE A 168 5.59 -10.21 -35.77
C ILE A 168 4.56 -11.33 -35.91
N THR A 169 5.04 -12.55 -36.14
CA THR A 169 4.23 -13.76 -36.26
C THR A 169 4.14 -14.55 -34.96
N GLN A 170 5.10 -14.35 -34.04
CA GLN A 170 5.09 -14.92 -32.70
C GLN A 170 5.65 -13.92 -31.68
N ALA A 171 4.88 -13.68 -30.63
CA ALA A 171 5.25 -12.90 -29.45
C ALA A 171 4.64 -13.54 -28.20
N PRO A 172 5.21 -13.36 -27.01
CA PRO A 172 4.54 -13.74 -25.78
C PRO A 172 3.29 -12.89 -25.55
N ASP A 173 2.35 -13.43 -24.77
CA ASP A 173 1.22 -12.66 -24.23
C ASP A 173 1.73 -11.64 -23.20
N GLY A 174 0.97 -10.57 -22.97
CA GLY A 174 1.35 -9.47 -22.07
C GLY A 174 2.08 -8.34 -22.78
N VAL A 175 2.56 -7.39 -22.00
CA VAL A 175 3.31 -6.20 -22.45
C VAL A 175 4.60 -6.03 -21.65
N VAL A 176 5.59 -5.34 -22.23
CA VAL A 176 6.82 -4.93 -21.56
C VAL A 176 6.80 -3.42 -21.38
N ILE A 177 6.98 -2.94 -20.15
CA ILE A 177 6.94 -1.51 -19.82
C ILE A 177 8.10 -1.20 -18.88
N ASP A 178 8.77 -0.08 -19.06
CA ASP A 178 9.79 0.37 -18.14
C ASP A 178 9.22 0.84 -16.80
N GLU A 179 10.03 0.75 -15.72
CA GLU A 179 9.63 1.09 -14.35
C GLU A 179 9.12 2.54 -14.24
N ALA A 180 9.74 3.48 -14.96
CA ALA A 180 9.37 4.90 -14.88
C ALA A 180 8.00 5.19 -15.51
N ARG A 181 7.63 4.46 -16.56
CA ARG A 181 6.33 4.62 -17.25
C ARG A 181 5.22 3.76 -16.64
N PHE A 182 5.56 2.67 -15.94
CA PHE A 182 4.59 1.73 -15.40
C PHE A 182 3.47 2.41 -14.58
N PRO A 183 3.74 3.33 -13.63
CA PRO A 183 2.69 3.99 -12.85
C PRO A 183 1.78 4.92 -13.69
N ASN A 184 2.25 5.38 -14.86
CA ASN A 184 1.48 6.23 -15.75
C ASN A 184 0.52 5.43 -16.64
N VAL A 185 0.83 4.16 -16.90
CA VAL A 185 0.04 3.25 -17.77
C VAL A 185 -0.89 2.36 -16.95
N PHE A 186 -0.45 1.93 -15.77
CA PHE A 186 -1.20 1.08 -14.84
C PHE A 186 -1.46 1.82 -13.53
N GLU A 187 -2.55 1.46 -12.88
CA GLU A 187 -2.93 1.99 -11.58
C GLU A 187 -3.18 0.86 -10.59
N GLY A 188 -2.61 1.02 -9.38
CA GLY A 188 -2.78 0.07 -8.29
C GLY A 188 -4.03 0.37 -7.49
N TYR A 189 -4.90 -0.62 -7.34
CA TYR A 189 -6.09 -0.55 -6.52
C TYR A 189 -6.04 -1.57 -5.40
N SER A 190 -6.45 -1.17 -4.20
CA SER A 190 -6.49 -2.05 -3.03
C SER A 190 -7.84 -2.76 -2.97
N LEU A 191 -7.89 -4.04 -3.40
CA LEU A 191 -9.03 -4.91 -3.16
C LEU A 191 -9.09 -5.27 -1.68
N GLN A 192 -10.29 -5.34 -1.11
CA GLN A 192 -10.47 -5.59 0.32
C GLN A 192 -11.04 -6.99 0.54
N TRP A 193 -10.34 -7.83 1.28
CA TRP A 193 -10.77 -9.16 1.67
C TRP A 193 -11.11 -9.20 3.16
N PHE A 194 -11.98 -10.09 3.60
CA PHE A 194 -12.22 -10.28 5.02
C PHE A 194 -11.12 -11.14 5.66
N ASP A 195 -10.77 -10.83 6.89
CA ASP A 195 -10.04 -11.73 7.78
C ASP A 195 -10.87 -13.01 8.06
N ALA A 196 -10.25 -14.04 8.62
CA ALA A 196 -10.92 -15.30 8.96
C ALA A 196 -12.12 -15.12 9.90
N GLY A 197 -12.11 -14.06 10.73
CA GLY A 197 -13.17 -13.72 11.69
C GLY A 197 -14.32 -12.91 11.10
N TRP A 198 -14.30 -12.48 9.85
CA TRP A 198 -15.26 -11.57 9.23
C TRP A 198 -15.39 -10.21 9.92
N SER A 199 -14.35 -9.81 10.63
CA SER A 199 -14.37 -8.62 11.49
C SER A 199 -13.50 -7.48 10.98
N ARG A 200 -12.51 -7.77 10.14
CA ARG A 200 -11.54 -6.81 9.60
C ARG A 200 -11.41 -6.98 8.11
N LEU A 201 -10.90 -5.95 7.44
CA LEU A 201 -10.60 -5.98 6.03
C LEU A 201 -9.08 -5.93 5.82
N VAL A 202 -8.62 -6.74 4.88
CA VAL A 202 -7.22 -6.95 4.53
C VAL A 202 -7.01 -6.49 3.10
N PRO A 203 -6.15 -5.51 2.83
CA PRO A 203 -5.90 -5.00 1.50
C PRO A 203 -4.99 -5.91 0.69
N ASP A 204 -5.27 -5.99 -0.60
CA ASP A 204 -4.52 -6.70 -1.62
C ASP A 204 -4.40 -5.82 -2.87
N ILE A 205 -3.22 -5.27 -3.12
CA ILE A 205 -3.00 -4.34 -4.23
C ILE A 205 -2.95 -5.09 -5.55
N ARG A 206 -3.77 -4.62 -6.51
CA ARG A 206 -3.85 -5.15 -7.87
C ARG A 206 -3.72 -4.03 -8.89
N TRP A 207 -2.92 -4.25 -9.94
CA TRP A 207 -2.61 -3.28 -10.96
C TRP A 207 -3.40 -3.53 -12.24
N PHE A 208 -4.07 -2.50 -12.71
CA PHE A 208 -4.90 -2.55 -13.93
C PHE A 208 -4.58 -1.37 -14.85
N PRO A 209 -4.77 -1.53 -16.18
CA PRO A 209 -4.58 -0.42 -17.13
C PRO A 209 -5.48 0.77 -16.82
N ARG A 210 -4.94 2.00 -16.88
CA ARG A 210 -5.65 3.27 -16.66
C ARG A 210 -6.61 3.63 -17.79
N ARG A 211 -7.52 2.78 -18.18
CA ARG A 211 -8.46 3.05 -19.30
C ARG A 211 -9.93 2.82 -19.01
N GLN A 212 -10.21 2.26 -17.85
CA GLN A 212 -11.58 1.91 -17.45
C GLN A 212 -11.98 2.70 -16.21
N SER A 213 -13.30 2.80 -15.98
CA SER A 213 -13.81 3.33 -14.72
C SER A 213 -13.27 2.50 -13.56
N PRO A 214 -12.60 3.13 -12.56
CA PRO A 214 -12.12 2.42 -11.38
C PRO A 214 -13.21 1.57 -10.72
N ALA A 215 -14.44 2.09 -10.64
CA ALA A 215 -15.58 1.37 -10.08
C ALA A 215 -15.86 0.05 -10.81
N THR A 216 -15.83 0.06 -12.12
CA THR A 216 -16.02 -1.15 -12.94
C THR A 216 -14.86 -2.13 -12.75
N THR A 217 -13.63 -1.64 -12.88
CA THR A 217 -12.41 -2.45 -12.77
C THR A 217 -12.34 -3.20 -11.44
N VAL A 218 -12.43 -2.46 -10.31
CA VAL A 218 -12.29 -3.09 -8.99
C VAL A 218 -13.47 -4.00 -8.64
N THR A 219 -14.68 -3.68 -9.14
CA THR A 219 -15.85 -4.56 -8.91
C THR A 219 -15.71 -5.86 -9.67
N GLN A 220 -15.27 -5.81 -10.94
CA GLN A 220 -15.01 -7.02 -11.75
C GLN A 220 -13.93 -7.88 -11.10
N ALA A 221 -12.80 -7.26 -10.71
CA ALA A 221 -11.70 -7.96 -10.07
C ALA A 221 -12.09 -8.59 -8.73
N LEU A 222 -12.92 -7.91 -7.92
CA LEU A 222 -13.36 -8.42 -6.63
C LEU A 222 -14.38 -9.56 -6.75
N VAL A 223 -15.34 -9.44 -7.68
CA VAL A 223 -16.43 -10.43 -7.85
C VAL A 223 -15.95 -11.71 -8.52
N ALA A 224 -15.06 -11.60 -9.49
CA ALA A 224 -14.54 -12.74 -10.25
C ALA A 224 -13.20 -13.27 -9.70
N GLY A 225 -12.50 -12.47 -8.88
CA GLY A 225 -11.16 -12.75 -8.42
C GLY A 225 -11.09 -13.55 -7.12
N THR A 226 -9.88 -13.97 -6.83
CA THR A 226 -9.46 -14.58 -5.57
C THR A 226 -8.38 -13.71 -4.92
N PRO A 227 -8.17 -13.79 -3.59
CA PRO A 227 -7.01 -13.19 -2.94
C PRO A 227 -5.70 -13.64 -3.61
N ALA A 228 -4.63 -12.86 -3.43
CA ALA A 228 -3.30 -13.30 -3.82
C ALA A 228 -2.95 -14.62 -3.10
N GLU A 229 -2.28 -15.55 -3.79
CA GLU A 229 -1.99 -16.90 -3.30
C GLU A 229 -1.32 -16.89 -1.92
N TRP A 230 -0.37 -16.00 -1.69
CA TRP A 230 0.31 -15.85 -0.40
C TRP A 230 -0.63 -15.38 0.72
N LEU A 231 -1.72 -14.68 0.39
CA LEU A 231 -2.69 -14.09 1.34
C LEU A 231 -3.89 -15.01 1.58
N ASP A 232 -4.24 -15.85 0.61
CA ASP A 232 -5.41 -16.74 0.62
C ASP A 232 -5.59 -17.53 1.94
N PRO A 233 -4.54 -18.09 2.57
CA PRO A 233 -4.70 -18.84 3.81
C PRO A 233 -5.25 -18.03 5.01
N ALA A 234 -5.14 -16.69 4.98
CA ALA A 234 -5.52 -15.82 6.10
C ALA A 234 -6.79 -15.00 5.86
N VAL A 235 -7.32 -15.02 4.64
CA VAL A 235 -8.44 -14.16 4.25
C VAL A 235 -9.53 -14.94 3.51
N GLN A 236 -10.68 -14.30 3.33
CA GLN A 236 -11.80 -14.89 2.62
C GLN A 236 -12.62 -13.84 1.85
N THR A 237 -13.23 -14.28 0.75
CA THR A 237 -14.15 -13.45 -0.02
C THR A 237 -15.59 -13.65 0.45
N ALA A 238 -16.37 -12.57 0.42
CA ALA A 238 -17.80 -12.64 0.65
C ALA A 238 -18.61 -13.05 -0.60
N PHE A 239 -17.98 -13.01 -1.79
CA PHE A 239 -18.61 -13.34 -3.05
C PHE A 239 -18.52 -14.84 -3.31
N PRO A 240 -19.67 -15.58 -3.32
CA PRO A 240 -19.67 -16.99 -3.72
C PRO A 240 -19.24 -17.16 -5.18
N ALA A 241 -18.55 -18.24 -5.49
CA ALA A 241 -17.96 -18.50 -6.81
C ALA A 241 -19.00 -18.59 -7.96
N ASP A 242 -20.26 -18.88 -7.65
CA ASP A 242 -21.36 -18.95 -8.61
C ASP A 242 -22.08 -17.61 -8.80
N VAL A 243 -21.72 -16.58 -8.02
CA VAL A 243 -22.23 -15.21 -8.15
C VAL A 243 -21.28 -14.39 -9.00
N GLN A 244 -21.79 -13.83 -10.10
CA GLN A 244 -21.03 -13.00 -11.02
C GLN A 244 -21.80 -11.71 -11.34
N LEU A 245 -21.13 -10.78 -12.02
CA LEU A 245 -21.78 -9.60 -12.56
C LEU A 245 -22.68 -10.00 -13.74
N ALA A 246 -23.91 -9.48 -13.74
CA ALA A 246 -24.84 -9.64 -14.86
C ALA A 246 -24.62 -8.56 -15.94
N GLN A 247 -23.91 -7.49 -15.61
CA GLN A 247 -23.51 -6.40 -16.51
C GLN A 247 -22.05 -6.05 -16.24
N ASP A 248 -21.29 -5.83 -17.29
CA ASP A 248 -19.84 -5.55 -17.19
C ASP A 248 -19.55 -4.18 -16.57
N ALA A 249 -20.44 -3.20 -16.71
CA ALA A 249 -20.24 -1.85 -16.21
C ALA A 249 -20.98 -1.62 -14.87
N VAL A 250 -20.30 -0.96 -13.94
CA VAL A 250 -20.85 -0.47 -12.68
C VAL A 250 -21.17 1.02 -12.81
N LEU A 251 -22.43 1.37 -12.64
CA LEU A 251 -22.90 2.75 -12.73
C LEU A 251 -22.92 3.39 -11.34
N ILE A 252 -22.35 4.60 -11.25
CA ILE A 252 -22.44 5.44 -10.05
C ILE A 252 -23.47 6.53 -10.28
N THR A 253 -24.56 6.50 -9.52
CA THR A 253 -25.59 7.54 -9.59
C THR A 253 -25.84 8.10 -8.20
N ALA A 254 -25.69 9.41 -8.02
CA ALA A 254 -25.84 10.09 -6.72
C ALA A 254 -25.04 9.39 -5.58
N GLN A 255 -23.77 9.03 -5.84
CA GLN A 255 -22.89 8.31 -4.92
C GLN A 255 -23.37 6.89 -4.53
N VAL A 256 -24.25 6.30 -5.28
CA VAL A 256 -24.71 4.91 -5.14
C VAL A 256 -24.13 4.08 -6.27
N ALA A 257 -23.40 3.02 -5.95
CA ALA A 257 -22.96 2.02 -6.91
C ALA A 257 -24.09 1.01 -7.16
N GLU A 258 -24.62 1.00 -8.38
CA GLU A 258 -25.65 0.05 -8.81
C GLU A 258 -24.97 -1.17 -9.45
N VAL A 259 -25.11 -2.33 -8.81
CA VAL A 259 -24.44 -3.57 -9.20
C VAL A 259 -25.49 -4.66 -9.49
N SER A 260 -25.56 -5.06 -10.75
CA SER A 260 -26.42 -6.17 -11.18
C SER A 260 -25.68 -7.49 -11.09
N LEU A 261 -26.24 -8.43 -10.32
CA LEU A 261 -25.68 -9.75 -10.09
C LEU A 261 -26.46 -10.84 -10.82
N THR A 262 -25.83 -11.97 -11.07
CA THR A 262 -26.46 -13.17 -11.64
C THR A 262 -27.46 -13.80 -10.67
N ARG A 263 -28.36 -14.66 -11.19
CA ARG A 263 -29.48 -15.25 -10.43
C ARG A 263 -29.11 -15.97 -9.15
N PRO A 264 -27.97 -16.64 -8.99
CA PRO A 264 -27.58 -17.27 -7.70
C PRO A 264 -27.62 -16.30 -6.54
N ALA A 265 -27.33 -15.00 -6.75
CA ALA A 265 -27.36 -13.99 -5.68
C ALA A 265 -28.74 -13.79 -5.04
N ALA A 266 -29.84 -14.11 -5.75
CA ALA A 266 -31.19 -13.99 -5.23
C ALA A 266 -31.51 -15.00 -4.11
N GLY A 267 -30.74 -16.08 -3.99
CA GLY A 267 -30.89 -17.14 -2.98
C GLY A 267 -30.01 -16.96 -1.76
N LEU A 268 -29.17 -15.94 -1.71
CA LEU A 268 -28.24 -15.72 -0.60
C LEU A 268 -28.94 -15.21 0.66
N ASP A 269 -28.42 -15.61 1.81
CA ASP A 269 -28.86 -15.10 3.09
C ASP A 269 -28.42 -13.66 3.33
N ARG A 270 -29.06 -13.01 4.34
CA ARG A 270 -28.81 -11.60 4.65
C ARG A 270 -27.38 -11.33 5.14
N THR A 271 -26.75 -12.28 5.82
CA THR A 271 -25.39 -12.13 6.32
C THR A 271 -24.39 -12.13 5.18
N THR A 272 -24.52 -13.05 4.24
CA THR A 272 -23.69 -13.11 3.03
C THR A 272 -23.84 -11.83 2.19
N LEU A 273 -25.07 -11.37 1.95
CA LEU A 273 -25.32 -10.12 1.23
C LEU A 273 -24.74 -8.90 1.96
N ALA A 274 -24.79 -8.86 3.30
CA ALA A 274 -24.19 -7.79 4.08
C ALA A 274 -22.66 -7.77 3.96
N ARG A 275 -22.02 -8.94 4.02
CA ARG A 275 -20.57 -9.10 3.81
C ARG A 275 -20.16 -8.66 2.41
N MET A 276 -20.84 -9.13 1.37
CA MET A 276 -20.60 -8.72 -0.01
C MET A 276 -20.67 -7.19 -0.17
N ARG A 277 -21.74 -6.58 0.39
CA ARG A 277 -21.91 -5.13 0.32
C ARG A 277 -20.81 -4.38 1.06
N THR A 278 -20.42 -4.82 2.25
CA THR A 278 -19.35 -4.20 3.04
C THR A 278 -18.01 -4.31 2.32
N GLN A 279 -17.68 -5.49 1.80
CA GLN A 279 -16.44 -5.75 1.08
C GLN A 279 -16.32 -4.88 -0.17
N LEU A 280 -17.36 -4.84 -1.00
CA LEU A 280 -17.36 -4.04 -2.23
C LEU A 280 -17.35 -2.54 -1.93
N HIS A 281 -18.11 -2.08 -0.94
CA HIS A 281 -18.12 -0.67 -0.54
C HIS A 281 -16.72 -0.21 -0.10
N ALA A 282 -16.03 -1.01 0.72
CA ALA A 282 -14.69 -0.71 1.17
C ALA A 282 -13.67 -0.72 0.01
N THR A 283 -13.77 -1.69 -0.91
CA THR A 283 -12.93 -1.75 -2.12
C THR A 283 -13.12 -0.53 -3.01
N LEU A 284 -14.36 -0.12 -3.27
CA LEU A 284 -14.65 1.07 -4.07
C LEU A 284 -14.07 2.34 -3.42
N ARG A 285 -14.20 2.47 -2.11
CA ARG A 285 -13.62 3.61 -1.38
C ARG A 285 -12.10 3.60 -1.38
N ALA A 286 -11.48 2.44 -1.20
CA ALA A 286 -10.02 2.28 -1.28
C ALA A 286 -9.48 2.61 -2.68
N ALA A 287 -10.28 2.38 -3.72
CA ALA A 287 -9.99 2.77 -5.10
C ALA A 287 -10.31 4.26 -5.42
N GLY A 288 -10.53 5.11 -4.41
CA GLY A 288 -10.82 6.53 -4.62
C GLY A 288 -12.23 6.83 -5.18
N VAL A 289 -13.09 5.83 -5.32
CA VAL A 289 -14.44 6.02 -5.85
C VAL A 289 -15.35 6.66 -4.79
N ASN A 290 -15.91 7.82 -5.10
CA ASN A 290 -16.79 8.54 -4.18
C ASN A 290 -18.17 7.89 -4.12
N VAL A 291 -18.32 6.89 -3.24
CA VAL A 291 -19.56 6.15 -2.99
C VAL A 291 -19.93 6.18 -1.51
N THR A 292 -21.21 6.36 -1.23
CA THR A 292 -21.79 6.25 0.11
C THR A 292 -22.56 4.95 0.29
N GLN A 293 -22.97 4.31 -0.80
CA GLN A 293 -23.78 3.10 -0.76
C GLN A 293 -23.51 2.20 -1.97
N VAL A 294 -23.56 0.89 -1.76
CA VAL A 294 -23.65 -0.13 -2.81
C VAL A 294 -25.05 -0.73 -2.78
N ARG A 295 -25.66 -0.91 -3.95
CA ARG A 295 -26.95 -1.54 -4.11
C ARG A 295 -26.87 -2.71 -5.08
N PHE A 296 -27.24 -3.89 -4.61
CA PHE A 296 -27.32 -5.10 -5.44
C PHE A 296 -28.71 -5.30 -6.02
N SER A 297 -28.76 -5.81 -7.24
CA SER A 297 -30.01 -6.23 -7.90
C SER A 297 -29.82 -7.52 -8.69
N VAL A 298 -30.89 -8.28 -8.84
CA VAL A 298 -30.99 -9.46 -9.72
C VAL A 298 -32.22 -9.32 -10.60
N ASP A 299 -32.06 -9.43 -11.91
CA ASP A 299 -33.16 -9.22 -12.89
C ASP A 299 -33.95 -7.92 -12.61
N GLY A 300 -33.27 -6.84 -12.22
CA GLY A 300 -33.85 -5.52 -11.90
C GLY A 300 -34.54 -5.42 -10.54
N ARG A 301 -34.53 -6.45 -9.72
CA ARG A 301 -35.08 -6.43 -8.35
C ARG A 301 -33.97 -6.19 -7.35
N ALA A 302 -34.11 -5.17 -6.51
CA ALA A 302 -33.15 -4.87 -5.46
C ALA A 302 -33.09 -6.01 -4.43
N LEU A 303 -31.87 -6.32 -3.96
CA LEU A 303 -31.62 -7.23 -2.84
C LEU A 303 -31.49 -6.41 -1.55
N ASP A 304 -32.08 -6.94 -0.46
CA ASP A 304 -31.99 -6.35 0.87
C ASP A 304 -30.67 -6.74 1.54
N ALA A 305 -29.62 -5.97 1.28
CA ALA A 305 -28.30 -6.17 1.84
C ALA A 305 -28.03 -5.18 2.99
N GLY A 306 -27.76 -5.71 4.18
CA GLY A 306 -27.26 -4.94 5.32
C GLY A 306 -25.79 -4.52 5.15
N VAL A 307 -25.16 -4.19 6.27
CA VAL A 307 -23.71 -3.99 6.39
C VAL A 307 -23.18 -4.79 7.56
N VAL A 308 -21.91 -5.19 7.51
CA VAL A 308 -21.20 -5.79 8.64
C VAL A 308 -20.56 -4.64 9.42
N GLU A 309 -20.68 -4.69 10.75
CA GLU A 309 -19.90 -3.83 11.62
C GLU A 309 -18.47 -4.37 11.70
N LEU A 310 -17.51 -3.57 11.24
CA LEU A 310 -16.11 -3.92 11.28
C LEU A 310 -15.53 -3.54 12.64
N ALA A 311 -14.57 -4.32 13.11
CA ALA A 311 -13.80 -3.97 14.28
C ALA A 311 -13.03 -2.67 14.01
N ASP A 312 -13.10 -1.72 14.93
CA ASP A 312 -12.32 -0.51 14.85
C ASP A 312 -10.85 -0.87 15.12
N SER A 313 -10.02 -0.70 14.10
CA SER A 313 -8.57 -0.86 14.18
C SER A 313 -7.87 0.49 14.09
N THR A 314 -8.63 1.57 14.26
CA THR A 314 -8.12 2.93 14.19
C THR A 314 -7.44 3.30 15.51
N PRO A 315 -6.09 3.33 15.56
CA PRO A 315 -5.42 3.80 16.77
C PRO A 315 -5.71 5.29 16.98
N GLU A 316 -5.71 5.71 18.24
CA GLU A 316 -5.76 7.11 18.62
C GLU A 316 -4.56 7.86 18.02
N PRO A 317 -4.75 8.98 17.33
CA PRO A 317 -3.65 9.70 16.70
C PRO A 317 -2.67 10.26 17.71
N GLY A 318 -1.40 10.41 17.32
CA GLY A 318 -0.38 11.11 18.08
C GLY A 318 0.86 10.26 18.34
N THR A 319 1.98 10.94 18.37
CA THR A 319 3.30 10.34 18.60
C THR A 319 3.47 9.93 20.06
N LEU A 320 3.87 8.70 20.30
CA LEU A 320 4.11 8.13 21.62
C LEU A 320 5.60 8.14 21.94
N VAL A 321 5.97 8.67 23.10
CA VAL A 321 7.36 8.78 23.52
C VAL A 321 7.56 8.48 24.99
N LEU A 322 8.76 8.02 25.32
CA LEU A 322 9.33 8.10 26.66
C LEU A 322 10.39 9.22 26.67
N LYS A 323 10.16 10.26 27.46
CA LYS A 323 11.04 11.41 27.59
C LYS A 323 11.13 11.80 29.06
N ASP A 324 12.34 12.01 29.58
CA ASP A 324 12.60 12.40 30.99
C ASP A 324 11.90 11.47 32.01
N GLY A 325 11.75 10.18 31.69
CA GLY A 325 11.03 9.20 32.51
C GLY A 325 9.50 9.31 32.45
N VAL A 326 8.94 10.20 31.64
CA VAL A 326 7.49 10.35 31.41
C VAL A 326 7.11 9.66 30.10
N PHE A 327 6.18 8.71 30.18
CA PHE A 327 5.62 8.07 28.99
C PHE A 327 4.26 8.63 28.64
N GLY A 328 4.03 8.90 27.37
CA GLY A 328 2.72 9.36 26.89
C GLY A 328 2.75 9.86 25.46
N ARG A 329 1.71 10.59 25.11
CA ARG A 329 1.49 11.18 23.77
C ARG A 329 1.98 12.64 23.76
N ILE A 330 2.75 13.00 22.74
CA ILE A 330 3.15 14.41 22.54
C ILE A 330 1.92 15.23 22.11
N VAL A 331 1.65 16.31 22.86
CA VAL A 331 0.60 17.28 22.57
C VAL A 331 1.22 18.68 22.73
N GLY A 332 1.58 19.32 21.63
CA GLY A 332 2.39 20.55 21.68
C GLY A 332 3.75 20.27 22.31
N ASP A 333 4.11 21.02 23.36
CA ASP A 333 5.36 20.86 24.10
C ASP A 333 5.24 19.93 25.33
N GLU A 334 4.05 19.37 25.59
CA GLU A 334 3.77 18.54 26.76
C GLU A 334 3.59 17.06 26.37
N ILE A 335 3.75 16.18 27.37
CA ILE A 335 3.45 14.76 27.23
C ILE A 335 2.16 14.45 27.98
N ALA A 336 1.11 14.14 27.24
CA ALA A 336 -0.17 13.70 27.78
C ALA A 336 -0.07 12.22 28.21
N SER A 337 -0.29 11.97 29.49
CA SER A 337 -0.27 10.60 30.05
C SER A 337 -1.44 9.78 29.53
N ILE A 338 -1.20 8.48 29.29
CA ILE A 338 -2.20 7.48 28.95
C ILE A 338 -2.57 6.74 30.24
N PRO A 339 -3.77 6.97 30.81
CA PRO A 339 -4.11 6.54 32.18
C PRO A 339 -3.96 5.03 32.43
N ALA A 340 -4.15 4.21 31.38
CA ALA A 340 -4.08 2.76 31.50
C ALA A 340 -2.66 2.23 31.62
N ILE A 341 -1.67 2.86 30.97
CA ILE A 341 -0.32 2.27 30.83
C ILE A 341 0.80 3.20 31.29
N SER A 342 0.68 4.53 31.19
CA SER A 342 1.79 5.44 31.56
C SER A 342 2.28 5.25 33.00
N PRO A 343 1.43 5.14 34.03
CA PRO A 343 1.91 4.93 35.40
C PRO A 343 2.70 3.62 35.57
N GLN A 344 2.31 2.58 34.84
CA GLN A 344 2.98 1.28 34.91
C GLN A 344 4.34 1.32 34.21
N ILE A 345 4.41 1.90 33.01
CA ILE A 345 5.66 2.07 32.26
C ILE A 345 6.65 2.92 33.08
N GLN A 346 6.21 4.03 33.67
CA GLN A 346 7.04 4.90 34.51
C GLN A 346 7.50 4.23 35.81
N SER A 347 6.81 3.21 36.28
CA SER A 347 7.21 2.44 37.48
C SER A 347 8.29 1.39 37.20
N VAL A 348 8.63 1.15 35.94
CA VAL A 348 9.71 0.22 35.55
C VAL A 348 11.03 0.87 35.89
N SER A 349 11.84 0.20 36.74
CA SER A 349 13.15 0.71 37.19
C SER A 349 14.30 0.31 36.27
N GLN A 350 14.11 -0.74 35.46
CA GLN A 350 15.07 -1.20 34.46
C GLN A 350 15.00 -0.31 33.22
N PRO A 351 16.11 -0.09 32.49
CA PRO A 351 16.07 0.60 31.20
C PRO A 351 15.13 -0.12 30.24
N ILE A 352 14.31 0.67 29.56
CA ILE A 352 13.38 0.18 28.53
C ILE A 352 14.05 0.40 27.18
N GLU A 353 14.08 -0.61 26.31
CA GLU A 353 14.66 -0.55 24.97
C GLU A 353 13.60 -0.35 23.88
N ALA A 354 12.40 -0.94 24.07
CA ALA A 354 11.31 -0.77 23.11
C ALA A 354 9.95 -0.78 23.81
N ILE A 355 8.99 -0.06 23.20
CA ILE A 355 7.60 0.01 23.65
C ILE A 355 6.72 -0.13 22.42
N ASP A 356 5.80 -1.10 22.43
CA ASP A 356 4.74 -1.24 21.42
C ASP A 356 3.38 -1.21 22.11
N VAL A 357 2.54 -0.24 21.77
CA VAL A 357 1.28 0.07 22.46
C VAL A 357 0.10 -0.55 21.73
N ALA A 358 -0.82 -1.18 22.43
CA ALA A 358 -2.06 -1.67 21.86
C ALA A 358 -2.88 -0.55 21.20
N ALA A 359 -3.62 -0.87 20.14
CA ALA A 359 -4.39 0.12 19.38
C ALA A 359 -5.43 0.87 20.22
N ASP A 360 -5.92 0.25 21.30
CA ASP A 360 -6.91 0.81 22.23
C ASP A 360 -6.30 1.51 23.46
N ASP A 361 -4.95 1.67 23.49
CA ASP A 361 -4.20 2.23 24.62
C ASP A 361 -4.35 1.48 25.96
N ALA A 362 -4.88 0.24 25.95
CA ALA A 362 -5.17 -0.51 27.17
C ALA A 362 -3.95 -1.28 27.73
N SER A 363 -3.01 -1.63 26.87
CA SER A 363 -1.78 -2.36 27.22
C SER A 363 -0.60 -1.96 26.34
N ALA A 364 0.60 -2.34 26.76
CA ALA A 364 1.83 -2.15 25.99
C ALA A 364 2.79 -3.34 26.18
N ALA A 365 3.43 -3.76 25.11
CA ALA A 365 4.58 -4.66 25.17
C ALA A 365 5.84 -3.85 25.38
N LEU A 366 6.67 -4.26 26.33
CA LEU A 366 7.96 -3.65 26.63
C LEU A 366 9.08 -4.65 26.39
N GLN A 367 10.18 -4.19 25.83
CA GLN A 367 11.47 -4.89 25.93
C GLN A 367 12.38 -4.11 26.86
N LEU A 368 13.01 -4.80 27.80
CA LEU A 368 13.91 -4.22 28.78
C LEU A 368 15.38 -4.54 28.41
N ASP A 369 16.33 -3.91 29.08
CA ASP A 369 17.77 -4.06 28.85
C ASP A 369 18.33 -5.48 29.13
N ASP A 370 17.57 -6.33 29.82
CA ASP A 370 17.84 -7.75 29.92
C ASP A 370 17.44 -8.56 28.69
N GLY A 371 16.81 -7.90 27.70
CA GLY A 371 16.30 -8.49 26.47
C GLY A 371 14.98 -9.21 26.62
N HIS A 372 14.38 -9.24 27.81
CA HIS A 372 13.10 -9.91 28.06
C HIS A 372 11.91 -9.04 27.63
N VAL A 373 10.81 -9.70 27.26
CA VAL A 373 9.57 -9.06 26.83
C VAL A 373 8.51 -9.17 27.92
N TYR A 374 7.87 -8.05 28.21
CA TYR A 374 6.83 -7.91 29.22
C TYR A 374 5.56 -7.33 28.61
N LEU A 375 4.39 -7.71 29.14
CA LEU A 375 3.12 -7.03 28.88
C LEU A 375 2.76 -6.17 30.09
N VAL A 376 2.48 -4.91 29.85
CA VAL A 376 2.02 -3.96 30.86
C VAL A 376 0.55 -3.62 30.58
N GLY A 377 -0.29 -3.75 31.58
CA GLY A 377 -1.68 -3.32 31.55
C GLY A 377 -1.96 -2.39 32.73
N LYS A 378 -3.25 -2.08 32.96
CA LYS A 378 -3.68 -1.13 34.00
C LYS A 378 -3.16 -1.42 35.41
N SER A 379 -2.97 -2.68 35.76
CA SER A 379 -2.59 -3.10 37.11
C SER A 379 -1.65 -4.30 37.14
N SER A 380 -1.13 -4.76 35.99
CA SER A 380 -0.24 -5.90 35.89
C SER A 380 1.00 -5.57 35.05
N ARG A 381 2.07 -6.28 35.32
CA ARG A 381 3.25 -6.42 34.50
C ARG A 381 3.63 -7.88 34.51
N ASP A 382 3.48 -8.54 33.38
CA ASP A 382 3.69 -9.97 33.23
C ASP A 382 4.85 -10.22 32.29
N GLU A 383 5.84 -11.04 32.70
CA GLU A 383 6.92 -11.48 31.83
C GLU A 383 6.36 -12.50 30.84
N LEU A 384 6.53 -12.22 29.54
CA LEU A 384 5.99 -13.05 28.47
C LEU A 384 7.05 -13.95 27.84
N ASP A 385 8.27 -13.43 27.67
CA ASP A 385 9.36 -14.15 26.99
C ASP A 385 10.72 -13.71 27.53
N ALA A 386 11.48 -14.69 28.04
CA ALA A 386 12.82 -14.50 28.56
C ALA A 386 13.90 -15.20 27.74
N ARG A 387 13.58 -15.58 26.48
CA ARG A 387 14.56 -16.18 25.57
C ARG A 387 15.62 -15.15 25.18
N PRO A 388 16.90 -15.56 25.05
CA PRO A 388 17.98 -14.63 24.74
C PRO A 388 17.89 -14.12 23.31
N GLY A 389 18.26 -12.84 23.11
CA GLY A 389 18.40 -12.21 21.80
C GLY A 389 17.08 -12.00 21.05
N LEU A 390 16.01 -11.71 21.78
CA LEU A 390 14.73 -11.34 21.18
C LEU A 390 14.86 -10.02 20.39
N VAL A 391 14.21 -9.95 19.23
CA VAL A 391 13.98 -8.67 18.52
C VAL A 391 12.87 -7.89 19.22
N GLN A 392 12.69 -6.63 18.86
CA GLN A 392 11.61 -5.80 19.39
C GLN A 392 10.25 -6.50 19.22
N PRO A 393 9.43 -6.56 20.29
CA PRO A 393 8.13 -7.21 20.23
C PRO A 393 7.15 -6.42 19.36
N SER A 394 6.13 -7.10 18.84
CA SER A 394 5.01 -6.49 18.14
C SER A 394 3.70 -6.94 18.76
N LEU A 395 2.82 -6.00 19.09
CA LEU A 395 1.44 -6.26 19.45
C LEU A 395 0.57 -6.40 18.20
N ASP A 396 -0.37 -7.32 18.23
CA ASP A 396 -1.37 -7.46 17.18
C ASP A 396 -2.76 -6.93 17.63
N PRO A 397 -3.71 -6.72 16.71
CA PRO A 397 -5.01 -6.16 17.04
C PRO A 397 -5.92 -7.13 17.83
N TYR A 398 -5.48 -8.36 18.10
CA TYR A 398 -6.16 -9.35 18.94
C TYR A 398 -5.57 -9.41 20.37
N GLY A 399 -4.54 -8.58 20.64
CA GLY A 399 -3.86 -8.49 21.93
C GLY A 399 -2.76 -9.52 22.14
N TYR A 400 -2.31 -10.22 21.10
CA TYR A 400 -1.14 -11.10 21.17
C TYR A 400 0.14 -10.29 21.05
N VAL A 401 1.13 -10.58 21.93
CA VAL A 401 2.50 -10.07 21.82
C VAL A 401 3.33 -11.09 21.06
N TRP A 402 3.86 -10.69 19.94
CA TRP A 402 4.72 -11.50 19.08
C TRP A 402 6.18 -11.30 19.45
N SER A 403 6.92 -12.38 19.60
CA SER A 403 8.33 -12.38 19.94
C SER A 403 9.09 -13.46 19.18
N VAL A 404 10.35 -13.17 18.83
CA VAL A 404 11.22 -14.09 18.11
C VAL A 404 12.69 -13.78 18.43
N PRO A 405 13.55 -14.81 18.68
CA PRO A 405 14.98 -14.60 18.78
C PRO A 405 15.63 -14.29 17.44
N ALA A 406 16.51 -13.30 17.37
CA ALA A 406 17.19 -12.86 16.16
C ALA A 406 17.93 -14.01 15.43
N GLY A 407 18.54 -14.93 16.16
CA GLY A 407 19.25 -16.09 15.61
C GLY A 407 18.39 -17.34 15.39
N ALA A 408 17.07 -17.28 15.68
CA ALA A 408 16.16 -18.41 15.51
C ALA A 408 14.82 -17.94 14.92
N PRO A 409 14.79 -17.44 13.67
CA PRO A 409 13.62 -16.84 13.05
C PRO A 409 12.42 -17.80 12.95
N GLN A 410 12.64 -19.12 12.98
CA GLN A 410 11.56 -20.11 12.99
C GLN A 410 10.88 -20.27 14.37
N ALA A 411 11.45 -19.67 15.42
CA ALA A 411 10.95 -19.80 16.79
C ALA A 411 10.01 -18.64 17.18
N VAL A 412 9.17 -18.19 16.25
CA VAL A 412 8.14 -17.18 16.53
C VAL A 412 7.14 -17.70 17.54
N GLN A 413 6.84 -16.88 18.53
CA GLN A 413 5.77 -17.10 19.52
C GLN A 413 4.84 -15.89 19.55
N ALA A 414 3.55 -16.16 19.80
CA ALA A 414 2.55 -15.17 20.09
C ALA A 414 1.97 -15.47 21.48
N VAL A 415 2.11 -14.55 22.40
CA VAL A 415 1.62 -14.71 23.78
C VAL A 415 0.33 -13.91 23.92
N GLY A 416 -0.76 -14.61 24.27
CA GLY A 416 -2.08 -14.02 24.40
C GLY A 416 -2.25 -13.19 25.69
N PRO A 417 -3.38 -12.49 25.82
CA PRO A 417 -3.74 -11.73 27.03
C PRO A 417 -3.86 -12.60 28.29
N ASP A 418 -4.03 -13.91 28.12
CA ASP A 418 -4.05 -14.93 29.18
C ASP A 418 -2.65 -15.41 29.61
N VAL A 419 -1.59 -14.79 29.06
CA VAL A 419 -0.17 -15.12 29.30
C VAL A 419 0.18 -16.54 28.83
N VAL A 420 -0.56 -17.08 27.86
CA VAL A 420 -0.27 -18.37 27.25
C VAL A 420 0.51 -18.17 25.94
N ALA A 421 1.67 -18.83 25.86
CA ALA A 421 2.51 -18.77 24.66
C ALA A 421 2.04 -19.81 23.63
N HIS A 422 1.79 -19.33 22.41
CA HIS A 422 1.45 -20.12 21.25
C HIS A 422 2.61 -20.10 20.26
N LYS A 423 3.10 -21.27 19.87
CA LYS A 423 4.09 -21.37 18.81
C LYS A 423 3.42 -21.15 17.46
N VAL A 424 3.95 -20.22 16.68
CA VAL A 424 3.49 -19.99 15.29
C VAL A 424 4.34 -20.86 14.36
N ALA A 425 3.70 -21.82 13.68
CA ALA A 425 4.36 -22.71 12.74
C ALA A 425 4.66 -21.98 11.40
N GLY A 426 5.39 -22.60 10.48
CA GLY A 426 5.67 -22.04 9.15
C GLY A 426 6.53 -20.78 9.11
N ALA A 427 6.94 -20.24 10.27
CA ALA A 427 7.66 -18.97 10.34
C ALA A 427 9.04 -19.06 9.67
N TRP A 428 9.24 -18.23 8.67
CA TRP A 428 10.52 -17.92 7.98
C TRP A 428 11.46 -19.14 7.76
N PRO A 429 11.00 -20.22 7.10
CA PRO A 429 11.68 -21.53 7.14
C PRO A 429 13.09 -21.53 6.56
N SER A 430 13.39 -20.63 5.62
CA SER A 430 14.69 -20.50 4.97
C SER A 430 15.57 -19.40 5.56
N ALA A 431 15.10 -18.65 6.56
CA ALA A 431 15.84 -17.56 7.16
C ALA A 431 16.90 -18.05 8.14
N SER A 432 18.09 -17.45 8.10
CA SER A 432 19.17 -17.68 9.06
C SER A 432 19.15 -16.70 10.24
N SER A 433 18.56 -15.51 10.04
CA SER A 433 18.37 -14.50 11.10
C SER A 433 17.19 -13.58 10.76
N ILE A 434 16.72 -12.87 11.78
CA ILE A 434 15.68 -11.87 11.71
C ILE A 434 16.11 -10.66 12.54
N SER A 435 15.89 -9.43 12.06
CA SER A 435 16.18 -8.20 12.81
C SER A 435 14.92 -7.47 13.27
N ASP A 436 13.82 -7.59 12.52
CA ASP A 436 12.58 -6.88 12.78
C ASP A 436 11.37 -7.77 12.48
N LEU A 437 10.29 -7.57 13.24
CA LEU A 437 9.00 -8.21 13.03
C LEU A 437 7.88 -7.25 13.40
N ARG A 438 6.89 -7.02 12.52
CA ARG A 438 5.73 -6.17 12.77
C ARG A 438 4.45 -6.79 12.21
N VAL A 439 3.45 -6.95 13.05
CA VAL A 439 2.12 -7.43 12.66
C VAL A 439 1.28 -6.25 12.16
N ALA A 440 0.55 -6.43 11.06
CA ALA A 440 -0.31 -5.40 10.50
C ALA A 440 -1.57 -5.16 11.36
N ALA A 441 -2.21 -3.98 11.19
CA ALA A 441 -3.44 -3.60 11.90
C ALA A 441 -4.64 -4.51 11.61
N ASP A 442 -4.63 -5.23 10.49
CA ASP A 442 -5.64 -6.24 10.19
C ASP A 442 -5.44 -7.57 10.94
N GLY A 443 -4.21 -7.81 11.45
CA GLY A 443 -3.84 -9.04 12.14
C GLY A 443 -3.74 -10.28 11.26
N ALA A 444 -3.90 -10.13 9.94
CA ALA A 444 -3.81 -11.21 8.96
C ALA A 444 -2.47 -11.23 8.22
N ARG A 445 -1.60 -10.24 8.46
CA ARG A 445 -0.29 -10.10 7.80
C ARG A 445 0.79 -9.76 8.82
N VAL A 446 1.99 -10.23 8.57
CA VAL A 446 3.19 -9.90 9.34
C VAL A 446 4.33 -9.57 8.39
N ALA A 447 5.07 -8.51 8.70
CA ALA A 447 6.29 -8.12 7.99
C ALA A 447 7.53 -8.44 8.83
N ALA A 448 8.63 -8.74 8.16
CA ALA A 448 9.91 -8.98 8.81
C ALA A 448 11.08 -8.55 7.93
N VAL A 449 12.18 -8.18 8.57
CA VAL A 449 13.49 -8.08 7.92
C VAL A 449 14.29 -9.33 8.27
N ILE A 450 14.59 -10.14 7.26
CA ILE A 450 15.21 -11.47 7.42
C ILE A 450 16.43 -11.64 6.53
N VAL A 451 17.29 -12.59 6.86
CA VAL A 451 18.42 -13.00 6.01
C VAL A 451 18.17 -14.40 5.46
N VAL A 452 18.12 -14.51 4.14
CA VAL A 452 17.98 -15.78 3.40
C VAL A 452 19.13 -15.90 2.40
N GLY A 453 19.85 -17.02 2.44
CA GLY A 453 20.98 -17.24 1.54
C GLY A 453 22.11 -16.20 1.65
N GLY A 454 22.26 -15.55 2.82
CA GLY A 454 23.22 -14.47 3.04
C GLY A 454 22.76 -13.10 2.57
N GLN A 455 21.57 -12.99 1.98
CA GLN A 455 20.97 -11.75 1.50
C GLN A 455 19.88 -11.29 2.45
N ARG A 456 19.79 -9.98 2.70
CA ARG A 456 18.75 -9.39 3.56
C ARG A 456 17.54 -9.02 2.74
N TRP A 457 16.35 -9.35 3.27
CA TRP A 457 15.08 -9.11 2.62
C TRP A 457 14.07 -8.49 3.56
N LEU A 458 13.36 -7.48 3.10
CA LEU A 458 12.05 -7.15 3.61
C LEU A 458 11.06 -8.17 3.03
N ALA A 459 10.36 -8.87 3.89
CA ALA A 459 9.40 -9.90 3.50
C ALA A 459 8.09 -9.78 4.28
N VAL A 460 7.02 -10.32 3.72
CA VAL A 460 5.72 -10.46 4.38
C VAL A 460 5.26 -11.91 4.33
N ALA A 461 4.39 -12.27 5.27
CA ALA A 461 3.65 -13.53 5.25
C ALA A 461 2.22 -13.30 5.77
N SER A 462 1.29 -14.14 5.35
CA SER A 462 -0.04 -14.17 5.94
C SER A 462 -0.03 -14.83 7.32
N VAL A 463 -0.92 -14.41 8.21
CA VAL A 463 -1.10 -14.95 9.56
C VAL A 463 -2.36 -15.79 9.59
N VAL A 464 -2.20 -17.09 9.67
CA VAL A 464 -3.31 -18.03 9.81
C VAL A 464 -3.73 -18.13 11.27
N ARG A 465 -5.03 -17.94 11.51
CA ARG A 465 -5.61 -18.01 12.86
C ARG A 465 -6.66 -19.12 12.95
N ASP A 466 -6.77 -19.72 14.12
CA ASP A 466 -7.87 -20.67 14.38
C ASP A 466 -9.21 -19.94 14.60
N GLY A 467 -10.27 -20.73 14.79
CA GLY A 467 -11.63 -20.18 15.03
C GLY A 467 -11.81 -19.34 16.30
N SER A 468 -10.79 -19.30 17.18
CA SER A 468 -10.74 -18.48 18.39
C SER A 468 -9.88 -17.22 18.22
N GLY A 469 -9.25 -17.04 17.04
CA GLY A 469 -8.38 -15.91 16.73
C GLY A 469 -6.92 -16.11 17.14
N VAL A 470 -6.55 -17.30 17.65
CA VAL A 470 -5.17 -17.64 18.00
C VAL A 470 -4.33 -17.79 16.75
N PRO A 471 -3.17 -17.11 16.62
CA PRO A 471 -2.27 -17.32 15.50
C PRO A 471 -1.60 -18.70 15.60
N THR A 472 -1.72 -19.51 14.55
CA THR A 472 -1.25 -20.90 14.51
C THR A 472 -0.12 -21.11 13.52
N ASP A 473 -0.15 -20.39 12.40
CA ASP A 473 0.78 -20.62 11.29
C ASP A 473 1.08 -19.33 10.54
N LEU A 474 2.23 -19.26 9.85
CA LEU A 474 2.46 -18.28 8.80
C LEU A 474 2.34 -18.97 7.43
N GLY A 475 1.67 -18.29 6.51
CA GLY A 475 1.63 -18.70 5.11
C GLY A 475 2.99 -18.55 4.41
N GLU A 476 3.00 -18.75 3.11
CA GLU A 476 4.21 -18.63 2.32
C GLU A 476 4.82 -17.24 2.43
N MET A 477 6.15 -17.21 2.66
CA MET A 477 6.92 -15.99 2.73
C MET A 477 7.00 -15.34 1.34
N ARG A 478 6.60 -14.09 1.24
CA ARG A 478 6.75 -13.26 0.05
C ARG A 478 7.85 -12.22 0.25
N PRO A 479 8.97 -12.30 -0.48
CA PRO A 479 9.96 -11.23 -0.49
C PRO A 479 9.39 -10.00 -1.23
N LEU A 480 9.62 -8.81 -0.67
CA LEU A 480 9.18 -7.54 -1.24
C LEU A 480 10.36 -6.73 -1.79
N LEU A 481 11.43 -6.63 -1.02
CA LEU A 481 12.58 -5.79 -1.34
C LEU A 481 13.87 -6.41 -0.79
N GLN A 482 14.89 -6.50 -1.62
CA GLN A 482 16.24 -6.84 -1.18
C GLN A 482 16.90 -5.60 -0.57
N LEU A 483 17.42 -5.74 0.65
CA LEU A 483 18.08 -4.66 1.37
C LEU A 483 19.60 -4.83 1.27
N THR A 484 20.28 -3.80 0.79
CA THR A 484 21.74 -3.76 0.70
C THR A 484 22.40 -3.45 2.04
N GLU A 485 21.66 -2.78 2.94
CA GLU A 485 22.12 -2.32 4.24
C GLU A 485 21.34 -2.99 5.38
N ALA A 486 21.81 -2.89 6.61
CA ALA A 486 21.06 -3.33 7.78
C ALA A 486 19.85 -2.39 8.00
N SER A 487 18.85 -2.86 8.74
CA SER A 487 17.73 -2.03 9.22
C SER A 487 17.93 -1.63 10.67
N THR A 488 17.52 -0.41 11.03
CA THR A 488 17.37 0.05 12.42
C THR A 488 15.90 0.10 12.84
N GLY A 489 14.96 -0.13 11.92
CA GLY A 489 13.55 -0.18 12.25
C GLY A 489 12.67 -0.55 11.06
N LEU A 490 11.54 -1.17 11.38
CA LEU A 490 10.47 -1.57 10.48
C LEU A 490 9.14 -1.10 11.04
N ALA A 491 8.30 -0.49 10.20
CA ALA A 491 6.97 -0.04 10.60
C ALA A 491 5.96 -0.19 9.46
N TRP A 492 4.67 -0.34 9.79
CA TRP A 492 3.59 -0.24 8.82
C TRP A 492 3.21 1.23 8.58
N LEU A 493 3.04 1.60 7.32
CA LEU A 493 2.52 2.89 6.87
C LEU A 493 1.13 2.70 6.28
N GLY A 494 0.11 3.00 7.07
CA GLY A 494 -1.25 2.71 6.66
C GLY A 494 -1.47 1.20 6.47
N PRO A 495 -2.49 0.84 5.69
CA PRO A 495 -2.90 -0.56 5.60
C PRO A 495 -2.03 -1.42 4.65
N ASP A 496 -1.27 -0.83 3.74
CA ASP A 496 -0.70 -1.55 2.59
C ASP A 496 0.77 -1.22 2.27
N ARG A 497 1.47 -0.47 3.11
CA ARG A 497 2.87 -0.07 2.91
C ARG A 497 3.71 -0.36 4.13
N LEU A 498 4.98 -0.57 3.91
CA LEU A 498 6.01 -0.75 4.94
C LEU A 498 7.07 0.33 4.82
N ALA A 499 7.59 0.78 5.95
CA ALA A 499 8.76 1.64 6.04
C ALA A 499 9.91 0.85 6.66
N VAL A 500 11.08 0.89 6.04
CA VAL A 500 12.33 0.35 6.56
C VAL A 500 13.32 1.49 6.68
N LEU A 501 13.84 1.70 7.88
CA LEU A 501 14.92 2.63 8.12
C LEU A 501 16.26 1.89 8.02
N THR A 502 17.18 2.40 7.15
CA THR A 502 18.48 1.74 6.93
C THR A 502 19.53 2.21 7.92
N ASP A 503 20.42 1.27 8.30
CA ASP A 503 21.61 1.52 9.12
C ASP A 503 22.81 1.82 8.20
N SER A 504 23.04 3.08 7.91
CA SER A 504 24.15 3.52 7.06
C SER A 504 24.60 4.94 7.41
N SER A 505 25.76 5.34 6.89
CA SER A 505 26.27 6.71 7.07
C SER A 505 25.39 7.80 6.46
N THR A 506 24.48 7.41 5.56
CA THR A 506 23.43 8.25 4.99
C THR A 506 22.13 7.47 5.10
N PRO A 507 21.46 7.49 6.26
CA PRO A 507 20.25 6.71 6.48
C PRO A 507 19.18 7.03 5.45
N ARG A 508 18.43 6.02 5.03
CA ARG A 508 17.31 6.16 4.10
C ARG A 508 16.05 5.55 4.72
N LEU A 509 14.93 6.21 4.48
CA LEU A 509 13.62 5.62 4.69
C LEU A 509 13.15 5.01 3.37
N LEU A 510 13.08 3.68 3.33
CA LEU A 510 12.56 2.93 2.20
C LEU A 510 11.07 2.70 2.44
N VAL A 511 10.23 3.12 1.52
CA VAL A 511 8.76 2.90 1.59
C VAL A 511 8.38 1.89 0.54
N GLN A 512 7.92 0.72 0.96
CA GLN A 512 7.61 -0.42 0.11
C GLN A 512 6.14 -0.81 0.22
N PRO A 513 5.32 -0.59 -0.82
CA PRO A 513 3.98 -1.14 -0.89
C PRO A 513 4.00 -2.68 -0.90
N VAL A 514 3.02 -3.29 -0.26
CA VAL A 514 2.82 -4.75 -0.33
C VAL A 514 2.11 -5.08 -1.64
N GLY A 515 2.86 -5.16 -2.73
CA GLY A 515 2.34 -5.43 -4.07
C GLY A 515 2.45 -4.23 -5.01
N GLY A 516 3.56 -3.49 -4.96
CA GLY A 516 3.82 -2.37 -5.86
C GLY A 516 5.28 -1.91 -5.82
N PRO A 517 5.67 -0.98 -6.69
CA PRO A 517 7.00 -0.40 -6.68
C PRO A 517 7.24 0.43 -5.41
N GLY A 518 8.46 0.35 -4.89
CA GLY A 518 8.90 1.09 -3.72
C GLY A 518 9.45 2.48 -4.04
N SER A 519 9.67 3.27 -3.00
CA SER A 519 10.37 4.55 -3.07
C SER A 519 11.36 4.67 -1.92
N ALA A 520 12.28 5.62 -2.02
CA ALA A 520 13.28 5.84 -1.00
C ALA A 520 13.57 7.34 -0.86
N GLU A 521 13.69 7.79 0.37
CA GLU A 521 14.07 9.17 0.69
C GLU A 521 15.22 9.21 1.71
N THR A 522 15.93 10.31 1.78
CA THR A 522 16.98 10.50 2.78
C THR A 522 16.34 10.76 4.14
N ALA A 523 16.71 9.97 5.14
CA ALA A 523 16.31 10.14 6.53
C ALA A 523 17.24 11.14 7.25
N PRO A 524 16.88 11.62 8.47
CA PRO A 524 17.79 12.38 9.32
C PRO A 524 19.11 11.64 9.60
N SER A 525 20.19 12.40 9.82
CA SER A 525 21.46 11.80 10.23
C SER A 525 21.28 11.01 11.52
N ASP A 526 22.04 9.93 11.65
CA ASP A 526 22.06 9.08 12.85
C ASP A 526 20.67 8.55 13.27
N ALA A 527 19.75 8.46 12.30
CA ALA A 527 18.41 7.91 12.51
C ALA A 527 18.48 6.48 13.06
N ALA A 528 17.84 6.26 14.22
CA ALA A 528 17.98 5.03 15.01
C ALA A 528 16.67 4.22 15.11
N SER A 529 15.50 4.87 15.04
CA SER A 529 14.22 4.17 15.07
C SER A 529 13.14 4.90 14.27
N VAL A 530 12.13 4.16 13.82
CA VAL A 530 10.99 4.66 13.07
C VAL A 530 9.69 4.19 13.71
N ALA A 531 8.72 5.08 13.83
CA ALA A 531 7.34 4.73 14.14
C ALA A 531 6.46 5.00 12.92
N GLY A 532 5.62 4.04 12.62
CA GLY A 532 4.66 4.10 11.54
C GLY A 532 3.53 5.08 11.79
N ALA A 533 2.70 5.23 10.77
CA ALA A 533 1.49 6.03 10.84
C ALA A 533 0.54 5.65 9.69
N ARG A 534 -0.68 6.16 9.74
CA ARG A 534 -1.66 5.96 8.66
C ARG A 534 -1.28 6.64 7.36
N THR A 535 -0.55 7.74 7.44
CA THR A 535 -0.11 8.52 6.28
C THR A 535 1.38 8.80 6.37
N PRO A 536 2.08 9.03 5.26
CA PRO A 536 3.51 9.36 5.27
C PRO A 536 3.84 10.58 6.16
N ALA A 537 2.98 11.58 6.20
CA ALA A 537 3.15 12.77 7.05
C ALA A 537 3.15 12.47 8.55
N GLY A 538 2.55 11.35 8.96
CA GLY A 538 2.51 10.89 10.35
C GLY A 538 3.77 10.16 10.81
N VAL A 539 4.64 9.72 9.91
CA VAL A 539 5.88 8.99 10.24
C VAL A 539 6.77 9.82 11.15
N ARG A 540 7.37 9.16 12.11
CA ARG A 540 8.34 9.77 13.03
C ARG A 540 9.64 8.98 13.00
N ILE A 541 10.75 9.71 13.08
CA ILE A 541 12.09 9.14 13.20
C ILE A 541 12.72 9.72 14.45
N LEU A 542 13.33 8.86 15.25
CA LEU A 542 14.17 9.24 16.39
C LEU A 542 15.62 8.93 16.01
N ASP A 543 16.51 9.90 16.23
CA ASP A 543 17.95 9.67 16.07
C ASP A 543 18.63 9.17 17.35
N ALA A 544 19.90 8.87 17.26
CA ALA A 544 20.70 8.35 18.37
C ALA A 544 20.95 9.40 19.48
N ASP A 545 20.82 10.70 19.18
CA ASP A 545 20.99 11.81 20.12
C ASP A 545 19.67 12.18 20.84
N GLY A 546 18.57 11.49 20.53
CA GLY A 546 17.26 11.72 21.12
C GLY A 546 16.48 12.87 20.50
N GLN A 547 16.81 13.25 19.27
CA GLN A 547 16.05 14.22 18.47
C GLN A 547 14.95 13.50 17.69
N LEU A 548 13.73 13.98 17.84
CA LEU A 548 12.55 13.44 17.18
C LEU A 548 12.20 14.26 15.95
N PHE A 549 12.05 13.60 14.82
CA PHE A 549 11.73 14.23 13.54
C PHE A 549 10.35 13.83 13.04
N ALA A 550 9.68 14.81 12.39
CA ALA A 550 8.43 14.62 11.66
C ALA A 550 8.62 15.01 10.20
N HIS A 551 7.87 14.37 9.34
CA HIS A 551 7.79 14.73 7.93
C HIS A 551 7.16 16.10 7.74
N ALA A 552 7.77 16.95 6.93
CA ALA A 552 7.31 18.30 6.61
C ALA A 552 7.45 18.55 5.09
N GLY A 553 6.49 18.08 4.32
CA GLY A 553 6.57 18.04 2.86
C GLY A 553 7.63 17.02 2.40
N SER A 554 8.67 17.46 1.71
CA SER A 554 9.80 16.64 1.25
C SER A 554 11.01 16.66 2.20
N ALA A 555 10.88 17.22 3.40
CA ALA A 555 11.97 17.38 4.35
C ALA A 555 11.58 16.86 5.75
N TRP A 556 12.59 16.58 6.57
CA TRP A 556 12.42 16.24 7.97
C TRP A 556 12.61 17.49 8.83
N ARG A 557 11.75 17.67 9.81
CA ARG A 557 11.82 18.76 10.79
C ARG A 557 11.86 18.17 12.19
N GLU A 558 12.80 18.63 12.99
CA GLU A 558 12.84 18.34 14.41
C GLU A 558 11.59 18.89 15.11
N VAL A 559 10.96 18.06 15.94
CA VAL A 559 9.73 18.36 16.67
C VAL A 559 9.87 18.20 18.18
N ALA A 560 10.87 17.48 18.65
CA ALA A 560 11.22 17.35 20.06
C ALA A 560 12.67 16.86 20.21
N GLU A 561 13.26 17.13 21.38
CA GLU A 561 14.58 16.69 21.80
C GLU A 561 14.52 15.98 23.15
N GLY A 562 15.55 15.21 23.51
CA GLY A 562 15.63 14.48 24.76
C GLY A 562 14.66 13.29 24.86
N VAL A 563 14.22 12.77 23.74
CA VAL A 563 13.38 11.57 23.68
C VAL A 563 14.26 10.34 23.86
N ALA A 564 13.97 9.52 24.87
CA ALA A 564 14.69 8.29 25.11
C ALA A 564 14.19 7.13 24.23
N ILE A 565 12.85 7.06 24.00
CA ILE A 565 12.23 6.02 23.18
C ILE A 565 11.10 6.65 22.34
N LEU A 566 11.11 6.36 21.06
CA LEU A 566 9.97 6.50 20.18
C LEU A 566 9.20 5.18 20.23
N ALA A 567 8.02 5.20 20.83
CA ALA A 567 7.19 4.01 20.92
C ALA A 567 6.42 3.77 19.62
N THR A 568 6.27 2.51 19.27
CA THR A 568 5.39 2.07 18.18
C THR A 568 3.99 1.77 18.69
N ARG A 569 3.08 1.51 17.77
CA ARG A 569 1.71 1.15 18.07
C ARG A 569 1.32 -0.08 17.26
N ALA A 570 0.51 -0.94 17.85
CA ALA A 570 0.00 -2.15 17.19
C ALA A 570 -0.57 -1.83 15.80
N GLY A 571 0.05 -2.41 14.77
CA GLY A 571 -0.33 -2.21 13.38
C GLY A 571 0.24 -0.97 12.69
N GLU A 572 1.14 -0.24 13.34
CA GLU A 572 1.89 0.89 12.78
C GLU A 572 3.40 0.62 12.73
#